data_4494fc9eb76c87c71e3021bab6b9d6a8
#
_entry.id   4494fc9eb76c87c71e3021bab6b9d6a8
#
_cell.length_a   1.000
_cell.length_b   1.000
_cell.length_c   1.000
_cell.angle_alpha   90.00
_cell.angle_beta   90.00
_cell.angle_gamma   90.00
#
_symmetry.space_group_name_H-M   'P 1'
#
loop_
_entity.id
_entity.type
_entity.pdbx_description
1 polymer ?
#
loop_
_entity_poly.entity_id
_entity_poly.type
_entity_poly.pdbx_seq_one_letter_code
_entity_poly.pdbx_strand_id
1 'polypeptide(L)'
;MSASSHLIAPEYIRLSGEIADQALLDQLQAFYPQASVSHAFASTEAGVAFDVKDTMSGVPSAMIQHTPGVEMKIEDGTLRIRSDRTASCYLNHECRPLKDKDGFVDTGDVLELRGDRYHFIGRRYGVINVGGLKVHPEEIEEVINRHPHVRMSLVRTRKNPLMGALVVADVVLRTAPISIDNCTIHRDILSLCRESLSAHKVPVSINFVSALAVAESGKLIRRHA
;
A
#
# COMPACT_ATOMS: atom_id res chain seq x y z
N MET A 1 22.45 -13.10 30.27
CA MET A 1 23.07 -11.85 29.80
C MET A 1 21.99 -11.07 29.11
N SER A 2 21.48 -10.02 29.75
CA SER A 2 20.41 -9.15 29.24
C SER A 2 21.01 -8.28 28.10
N ALA A 3 20.58 -8.51 26.86
CA ALA A 3 20.85 -7.58 25.78
C ALA A 3 20.03 -6.31 26.07
N SER A 4 20.69 -5.26 26.50
CA SER A 4 20.13 -3.91 26.53
C SER A 4 19.81 -3.55 25.09
N SER A 5 18.58 -3.75 24.66
CA SER A 5 18.08 -3.12 23.46
C SER A 5 18.10 -1.63 23.73
N HIS A 6 19.06 -0.90 23.14
CA HIS A 6 18.99 0.54 23.07
C HIS A 6 17.72 0.88 22.29
N LEU A 7 16.66 1.21 23.01
CA LEU A 7 15.42 1.70 22.41
C LEU A 7 15.77 2.99 21.68
N ILE A 8 15.71 2.94 20.37
CA ILE A 8 15.80 4.15 19.54
C ILE A 8 14.60 5.02 19.92
N ALA A 9 14.83 6.25 20.29
CA ALA A 9 13.80 7.25 20.59
C ALA A 9 13.79 8.29 19.44
N PRO A 10 13.15 8.02 18.31
CA PRO A 10 13.10 8.94 17.20
C PRO A 10 12.25 10.17 17.56
N GLU A 11 12.71 11.36 17.18
CA GLU A 11 11.89 12.57 17.20
C GLU A 11 10.99 12.67 15.96
N TYR A 12 11.40 12.02 14.86
CA TYR A 12 10.72 12.06 13.59
C TYR A 12 10.76 10.70 12.88
N ILE A 13 9.62 10.25 12.40
CA ILE A 13 9.47 9.04 11.60
C ILE A 13 8.79 9.41 10.28
N ARG A 14 9.44 9.10 9.16
CA ARG A 14 8.89 9.31 7.84
C ARG A 14 8.77 8.00 7.08
N LEU A 15 7.56 7.65 6.69
CA LEU A 15 7.24 6.49 5.85
C LEU A 15 7.20 6.90 4.38
N SER A 16 7.78 6.10 3.50
CA SER A 16 7.73 6.32 2.06
C SER A 16 8.00 5.02 1.30
N GLY A 17 7.52 4.95 0.05
CA GLY A 17 7.80 3.83 -0.86
C GLY A 17 6.73 2.74 -0.89
N GLU A 18 5.93 2.61 0.15
CA GLU A 18 4.75 1.74 0.24
C GLU A 18 3.57 2.53 0.82
N ILE A 19 2.36 1.98 0.71
CA ILE A 19 1.16 2.59 1.30
C ILE A 19 1.26 2.49 2.83
N ALA A 20 1.15 3.64 3.51
CA ALA A 20 1.02 3.68 4.96
C ALA A 20 -0.46 3.53 5.33
N ASP A 21 -0.86 2.34 5.76
CA ASP A 21 -2.19 2.08 6.26
C ASP A 21 -2.40 2.65 7.67
N GLN A 22 -3.65 2.83 8.09
CA GLN A 22 -3.96 3.41 9.40
C GLN A 22 -3.45 2.54 10.55
N ALA A 23 -3.51 1.23 10.41
CA ALA A 23 -3.05 0.31 11.46
C ALA A 23 -1.55 0.46 11.72
N LEU A 24 -0.74 0.68 10.68
CA LEU A 24 0.69 0.95 10.80
C LEU A 24 0.94 2.31 11.47
N LEU A 25 0.22 3.35 11.06
CA LEU A 25 0.36 4.70 11.64
C LEU A 25 0.01 4.69 13.14
N ASP A 26 -1.10 4.04 13.52
CA ASP A 26 -1.54 3.90 14.91
C ASP A 26 -0.51 3.13 15.76
N GLN A 27 0.07 2.06 15.21
CA GLN A 27 1.11 1.29 15.90
C GLN A 27 2.39 2.10 16.13
N LEU A 28 2.81 2.87 15.13
CA LEU A 28 3.99 3.73 15.26
C LEU A 28 3.76 4.84 16.30
N GLN A 29 2.59 5.45 16.29
CA GLN A 29 2.24 6.48 17.26
C GLN A 29 2.13 5.92 18.69
N ALA A 30 1.58 4.70 18.83
CA ALA A 30 1.50 4.04 20.14
C ALA A 30 2.89 3.62 20.66
N PHE A 31 3.79 3.18 19.79
CA PHE A 31 5.12 2.73 20.18
C PHE A 31 6.09 3.90 20.41
N TYR A 32 5.95 4.98 19.64
CA TYR A 32 6.78 6.20 19.72
C TYR A 32 5.90 7.44 19.96
N PRO A 33 5.29 7.59 21.14
CA PRO A 33 4.28 8.63 21.39
C PRO A 33 4.83 10.07 21.31
N GLN A 34 6.16 10.25 21.39
CA GLN A 34 6.81 11.56 21.27
C GLN A 34 7.30 11.85 19.84
N ALA A 35 7.27 10.86 18.94
CA ALA A 35 7.73 11.05 17.58
C ALA A 35 6.67 11.72 16.71
N SER A 36 7.10 12.66 15.88
CA SER A 36 6.28 13.15 14.76
C SER A 36 6.29 12.11 13.63
N VAL A 37 5.15 11.48 13.38
CA VAL A 37 4.99 10.48 12.31
C VAL A 37 4.41 11.13 11.07
N SER A 38 5.06 10.93 9.91
CA SER A 38 4.57 11.37 8.61
C SER A 38 4.65 10.26 7.58
N HIS A 39 3.86 10.37 6.53
CA HIS A 39 4.04 9.54 5.34
C HIS A 39 4.08 10.40 4.07
N ALA A 40 4.89 9.98 3.11
CA ALA A 40 5.17 10.74 1.92
C ALA A 40 4.91 9.92 0.66
N PHE A 41 4.40 10.60 -0.34
CA PHE A 41 4.39 10.06 -1.70
C PHE A 41 5.63 10.50 -2.45
N ALA A 42 6.35 9.52 -2.98
CA ALA A 42 7.50 9.73 -3.86
C ALA A 42 7.55 8.66 -4.94
N SER A 43 7.91 9.04 -6.15
CA SER A 43 8.21 8.11 -7.24
C SER A 43 9.51 8.47 -7.94
N THR A 44 10.09 7.50 -8.67
CA THR A 44 11.31 7.73 -9.47
C THR A 44 11.07 8.80 -10.54
N GLU A 45 9.87 8.82 -11.10
CA GLU A 45 9.48 9.68 -12.22
C GLU A 45 9.15 11.11 -11.77
N ALA A 46 8.57 11.27 -10.57
CA ALA A 46 8.02 12.55 -10.11
C ALA A 46 8.76 13.15 -8.90
N GLY A 47 9.66 12.39 -8.27
CA GLY A 47 10.27 12.80 -7.01
C GLY A 47 9.26 12.78 -5.86
N VAL A 48 9.51 13.56 -4.82
CA VAL A 48 8.59 13.72 -3.67
C VAL A 48 7.48 14.69 -4.06
N ALA A 49 6.24 14.23 -4.00
CA ALA A 49 5.07 15.07 -4.30
C ALA A 49 4.50 15.75 -3.04
N PHE A 50 4.30 15.00 -1.97
CA PHE A 50 3.74 15.54 -0.73
C PHE A 50 4.17 14.73 0.51
N ASP A 51 4.02 15.37 1.68
CA ASP A 51 4.20 14.79 3.02
C ASP A 51 2.93 15.03 3.83
N VAL A 52 2.32 13.95 4.32
CA VAL A 52 1.15 13.99 5.20
C VAL A 52 1.63 13.82 6.64
N LYS A 53 1.26 14.75 7.53
CA LYS A 53 1.77 14.83 8.91
C LYS A 53 0.68 14.73 9.97
N ASP A 54 -0.54 14.43 9.57
CA ASP A 54 -1.70 14.39 10.46
C ASP A 54 -1.96 13.01 11.09
N THR A 55 -1.04 12.07 10.90
CA THR A 55 -1.13 10.68 11.39
C THR A 55 -2.31 9.88 10.84
N MET A 56 -2.97 10.38 9.80
CA MET A 56 -4.09 9.71 9.14
C MET A 56 -3.65 9.13 7.79
N SER A 57 -4.16 7.95 7.48
CA SER A 57 -3.92 7.32 6.17
C SER A 57 -4.56 8.12 5.02
N GLY A 58 -4.05 7.93 3.81
CA GLY A 58 -4.47 8.69 2.64
C GLY A 58 -3.95 10.13 2.63
N VAL A 59 -4.34 10.91 1.65
CA VAL A 59 -3.91 12.29 1.45
C VAL A 59 -5.12 13.21 1.45
N PRO A 60 -5.13 14.31 2.25
CA PRO A 60 -6.20 15.30 2.20
C PRO A 60 -6.43 15.81 0.78
N SER A 61 -7.67 15.92 0.34
CA SER A 61 -8.01 16.40 -1.02
C SER A 61 -7.48 17.81 -1.26
N ALA A 62 -7.43 18.64 -0.23
CA ALA A 62 -6.83 19.97 -0.29
C ALA A 62 -5.35 19.96 -0.68
N MET A 63 -4.58 18.92 -0.31
CA MET A 63 -3.18 18.79 -0.70
C MET A 63 -3.03 18.45 -2.19
N ILE A 64 -3.94 17.65 -2.74
CA ILE A 64 -3.97 17.37 -4.19
C ILE A 64 -4.26 18.65 -4.98
N GLN A 65 -5.14 19.49 -4.45
CA GLN A 65 -5.50 20.75 -5.08
C GLN A 65 -4.41 21.83 -4.95
N HIS A 66 -3.69 21.83 -3.82
CA HIS A 66 -2.71 22.87 -3.53
C HIS A 66 -1.52 22.34 -2.72
N THR A 67 -0.44 22.02 -3.41
CA THR A 67 0.88 21.75 -2.82
C THR A 67 1.92 22.66 -3.47
N PRO A 68 2.69 23.45 -2.70
CA PRO A 68 3.68 24.38 -3.26
C PRO A 68 4.71 23.67 -4.15
N GLY A 69 4.88 24.15 -5.38
CA GLY A 69 5.86 23.63 -6.34
C GLY A 69 5.53 22.26 -6.94
N VAL A 70 4.33 21.73 -6.67
CA VAL A 70 3.84 20.48 -7.26
C VAL A 70 2.38 20.65 -7.67
N GLU A 71 2.10 20.43 -8.93
CA GLU A 71 0.73 20.37 -9.42
C GLU A 71 0.29 18.91 -9.52
N MET A 72 -0.87 18.61 -8.99
CA MET A 72 -1.44 17.28 -8.97
C MET A 72 -2.87 17.28 -9.50
N LYS A 73 -3.25 16.21 -10.18
CA LYS A 73 -4.64 15.95 -10.59
C LYS A 73 -4.92 14.46 -10.57
N ILE A 74 -6.18 14.11 -10.37
CA ILE A 74 -6.66 12.74 -10.58
C ILE A 74 -7.36 12.71 -11.93
N GLU A 75 -6.86 11.88 -12.83
CA GLU A 75 -7.42 11.69 -14.17
C GLU A 75 -7.46 10.19 -14.49
N ASP A 76 -8.61 9.71 -14.96
CA ASP A 76 -8.89 8.29 -15.16
C ASP A 76 -8.60 7.42 -13.90
N GLY A 77 -8.85 8.00 -12.70
CA GLY A 77 -8.60 7.37 -11.41
C GLY A 77 -7.14 7.30 -10.99
N THR A 78 -6.18 7.79 -11.79
CA THR A 78 -4.76 7.80 -11.44
C THR A 78 -4.24 9.17 -11.06
N LEU A 79 -3.25 9.18 -10.16
CA LEU A 79 -2.53 10.39 -9.78
C LEU A 79 -1.60 10.82 -10.92
N ARG A 80 -1.73 12.07 -11.35
CA ARG A 80 -0.81 12.74 -12.27
C ARG A 80 -0.12 13.88 -11.58
N ILE A 81 1.18 14.02 -11.84
CA ILE A 81 2.04 14.99 -11.16
C ILE A 81 2.82 15.81 -12.19
N ARG A 82 2.89 17.11 -11.97
CA ARG A 82 3.73 18.04 -12.70
C ARG A 82 4.55 18.86 -11.70
N SER A 83 5.86 18.87 -11.86
CA SER A 83 6.79 19.71 -11.09
C SER A 83 8.11 19.84 -11.84
N ASP A 84 8.97 20.75 -11.41
CA ASP A 84 10.32 20.89 -11.96
C ASP A 84 11.21 19.67 -11.68
N ARG A 85 10.80 18.81 -10.73
CA ARG A 85 11.51 17.57 -10.35
C ARG A 85 11.09 16.34 -11.16
N THR A 86 10.04 16.45 -12.00
CA THR A 86 9.59 15.33 -12.81
C THR A 86 10.61 14.98 -13.90
N ALA A 87 10.95 13.69 -14.02
CA ALA A 87 11.83 13.21 -15.06
C ALA A 87 11.25 13.42 -16.44
N SER A 88 12.11 13.61 -17.45
CA SER A 88 11.68 13.76 -18.86
C SER A 88 11.55 12.42 -19.57
N CYS A 89 12.41 11.44 -19.24
CA CYS A 89 12.41 10.11 -19.85
C CYS A 89 13.20 9.10 -19.00
N TYR A 90 13.11 7.81 -19.32
CA TYR A 90 13.98 6.76 -18.80
C TYR A 90 15.30 6.69 -19.59
N LEU A 91 16.44 6.52 -18.88
CA LEU A 91 17.77 6.56 -19.50
C LEU A 91 18.08 5.38 -20.42
N ASN A 92 17.48 4.20 -20.19
CA ASN A 92 17.85 2.94 -20.87
C ASN A 92 16.87 2.51 -21.96
N HIS A 93 15.94 3.35 -22.35
CA HIS A 93 14.98 3.07 -23.42
C HIS A 93 15.04 4.19 -24.46
N GLU A 94 14.67 3.88 -25.70
CA GLU A 94 14.38 4.90 -26.71
C GLU A 94 13.50 5.95 -26.03
N CYS A 95 14.09 7.11 -25.75
CA CYS A 95 13.61 8.17 -24.86
C CYS A 95 12.11 8.48 -25.05
N ARG A 96 11.24 7.58 -24.58
CA ARG A 96 9.81 7.78 -24.63
C ARG A 96 9.46 8.87 -23.62
N PRO A 97 8.79 9.92 -24.03
CA PRO A 97 8.38 10.98 -23.12
C PRO A 97 7.57 10.39 -21.95
N LEU A 98 7.95 10.73 -20.73
CA LEU A 98 7.18 10.40 -19.54
C LEU A 98 6.03 11.39 -19.32
N LYS A 99 6.22 12.62 -19.80
CA LYS A 99 5.27 13.71 -19.65
C LYS A 99 4.24 13.68 -20.79
N ASP A 100 2.98 13.89 -20.42
CA ASP A 100 1.93 14.17 -21.40
C ASP A 100 2.09 15.56 -22.03
N LYS A 101 1.16 15.93 -22.94
CA LYS A 101 1.17 17.24 -23.64
C LYS A 101 1.08 18.43 -22.68
N ASP A 102 0.54 18.24 -21.48
CA ASP A 102 0.36 19.28 -20.46
C ASP A 102 1.48 19.24 -19.41
N GLY A 103 2.49 18.38 -19.60
CA GLY A 103 3.67 18.24 -18.74
C GLY A 103 3.46 17.38 -17.51
N PHE A 104 2.34 16.67 -17.38
CA PHE A 104 2.08 15.75 -16.27
C PHE A 104 2.67 14.37 -16.53
N VAL A 105 3.17 13.75 -15.47
CA VAL A 105 3.57 12.34 -15.45
C VAL A 105 2.45 11.54 -14.80
N ASP A 106 1.99 10.47 -15.47
CA ASP A 106 1.07 9.49 -14.88
C ASP A 106 1.86 8.54 -13.98
N THR A 107 1.60 8.57 -12.67
CA THR A 107 2.29 7.71 -11.71
C THR A 107 1.84 6.25 -11.80
N GLY A 108 0.69 5.99 -12.41
CA GLY A 108 0.04 4.68 -12.42
C GLY A 108 -0.58 4.27 -11.08
N ASP A 109 -0.46 5.11 -10.06
CA ASP A 109 -1.09 4.86 -8.76
C ASP A 109 -2.56 5.28 -8.81
N VAL A 110 -3.46 4.35 -8.42
CA VAL A 110 -4.91 4.55 -8.45
C VAL A 110 -5.37 5.07 -7.09
N LEU A 111 -6.15 6.15 -7.11
CA LEU A 111 -6.69 6.78 -5.92
C LEU A 111 -8.21 6.79 -5.94
N GLU A 112 -8.79 6.64 -4.75
CA GLU A 112 -10.22 6.73 -4.50
C GLU A 112 -10.49 7.81 -3.45
N LEU A 113 -11.45 8.68 -3.71
CA LEU A 113 -11.90 9.69 -2.75
C LEU A 113 -12.85 9.04 -1.74
N ARG A 114 -12.49 9.08 -0.47
CA ARG A 114 -13.31 8.64 0.67
C ARG A 114 -13.42 9.80 1.66
N GLY A 115 -14.60 10.37 1.77
CA GLY A 115 -14.80 11.61 2.53
C GLY A 115 -14.02 12.78 1.90
N ASP A 116 -13.12 13.38 2.66
CA ASP A 116 -12.25 14.48 2.25
C ASP A 116 -10.81 14.06 1.92
N ARG A 117 -10.54 12.74 1.84
CA ARG A 117 -9.20 12.19 1.60
C ARG A 117 -9.17 11.25 0.40
N TYR A 118 -8.08 11.32 -0.34
CA TYR A 118 -7.75 10.33 -1.36
C TYR A 118 -6.95 9.19 -0.73
N HIS A 119 -7.39 7.94 -0.97
CA HIS A 119 -6.69 6.73 -0.56
C HIS A 119 -6.08 6.03 -1.77
N PHE A 120 -4.83 5.63 -1.64
CA PHE A 120 -4.19 4.76 -2.62
C PHE A 120 -4.79 3.37 -2.52
N ILE A 121 -5.40 2.88 -3.61
CA ILE A 121 -6.01 1.55 -3.65
C ILE A 121 -5.15 0.52 -4.39
N GLY A 122 -4.10 0.95 -5.04
CA GLY A 122 -3.13 0.10 -5.74
C GLY A 122 -2.58 0.73 -7.00
N ARG A 123 -1.95 -0.10 -7.83
CA ARG A 123 -1.40 0.33 -9.12
C ARG A 123 -2.26 -0.13 -10.29
N ARG A 124 -2.36 0.68 -11.35
CA ARG A 124 -3.08 0.36 -12.59
C ARG A 124 -2.65 -1.00 -13.17
N TYR A 125 -1.35 -1.30 -13.13
CA TYR A 125 -0.78 -2.54 -13.68
C TYR A 125 -0.73 -3.71 -12.69
N GLY A 126 -1.11 -3.50 -11.42
CA GLY A 126 -1.18 -4.53 -10.38
C GLY A 126 -2.55 -5.17 -10.21
N VAL A 127 -3.52 -4.79 -11.03
CA VAL A 127 -4.92 -5.19 -10.90
C VAL A 127 -5.09 -6.67 -11.24
N ILE A 128 -5.76 -7.40 -10.36
CA ILE A 128 -6.21 -8.78 -10.59
C ILE A 128 -7.60 -8.74 -11.24
N ASN A 129 -7.80 -9.50 -12.30
CA ASN A 129 -9.11 -9.62 -12.95
C ASN A 129 -9.79 -10.93 -12.51
N VAL A 130 -10.80 -10.81 -11.66
CA VAL A 130 -11.59 -11.94 -11.13
C VAL A 130 -12.97 -11.93 -11.79
N GLY A 131 -13.19 -12.82 -12.75
CA GLY A 131 -14.48 -12.90 -13.46
C GLY A 131 -14.92 -11.59 -14.13
N GLY A 132 -14.00 -10.80 -14.65
CA GLY A 132 -14.25 -9.48 -15.27
C GLY A 132 -14.26 -8.30 -14.28
N LEU A 133 -14.17 -8.56 -12.99
CA LEU A 133 -14.12 -7.51 -11.97
C LEU A 133 -12.67 -7.18 -11.58
N LYS A 134 -12.37 -5.90 -11.46
CA LYS A 134 -11.04 -5.41 -11.10
C LYS A 134 -10.84 -5.47 -9.58
N VAL A 135 -9.72 -6.06 -9.15
CA VAL A 135 -9.34 -6.20 -7.74
C VAL A 135 -7.94 -5.66 -7.55
N HIS A 136 -7.78 -4.73 -6.64
CA HIS A 136 -6.49 -4.21 -6.22
C HIS A 136 -5.97 -5.03 -5.03
N PRO A 137 -4.81 -5.71 -5.15
CA PRO A 137 -4.24 -6.50 -4.06
C PRO A 137 -4.08 -5.71 -2.76
N GLU A 138 -3.63 -4.48 -2.87
CA GLU A 138 -3.33 -3.58 -1.76
C GLU A 138 -4.56 -3.28 -0.91
N GLU A 139 -5.75 -3.17 -1.51
CA GLU A 139 -7.01 -2.96 -0.80
C GLU A 139 -7.35 -4.15 0.12
N ILE A 140 -7.05 -5.35 -0.34
CA ILE A 140 -7.29 -6.57 0.44
C ILE A 140 -6.25 -6.71 1.55
N GLU A 141 -4.99 -6.41 1.23
CA GLU A 141 -3.88 -6.41 2.20
C GLU A 141 -4.14 -5.42 3.33
N GLU A 142 -4.65 -4.22 3.03
CA GLU A 142 -5.05 -3.24 4.04
C GLU A 142 -6.05 -3.84 5.03
N VAL A 143 -7.07 -4.56 4.54
CA VAL A 143 -8.06 -5.19 5.41
C VAL A 143 -7.45 -6.31 6.24
N ILE A 144 -6.65 -7.20 5.63
CA ILE A 144 -6.00 -8.31 6.33
C ILE A 144 -5.05 -7.80 7.43
N ASN A 145 -4.30 -6.73 7.14
CA ASN A 145 -3.33 -6.14 8.06
C ASN A 145 -3.97 -5.46 9.29
N ARG A 146 -5.27 -5.17 9.27
CA ARG A 146 -6.02 -4.70 10.45
C ARG A 146 -6.16 -5.77 11.54
N HIS A 147 -6.01 -7.04 11.18
CA HIS A 147 -6.14 -8.12 12.16
C HIS A 147 -4.97 -8.11 13.15
N PRO A 148 -5.21 -8.14 14.50
CA PRO A 148 -4.18 -7.90 15.52
C PRO A 148 -3.03 -8.90 15.49
N HIS A 149 -3.27 -10.13 15.03
CA HIS A 149 -2.23 -11.16 14.93
C HIS A 149 -1.48 -11.17 13.59
N VAL A 150 -1.87 -10.33 12.63
CA VAL A 150 -1.18 -10.20 11.36
C VAL A 150 -0.04 -9.20 11.49
N ARG A 151 1.15 -9.61 11.04
CA ARG A 151 2.31 -8.73 10.90
C ARG A 151 2.33 -8.04 9.54
N MET A 152 2.09 -8.82 8.47
CA MET A 152 2.05 -8.35 7.09
C MET A 152 1.38 -9.41 6.21
N SER A 153 0.83 -8.97 5.09
CA SER A 153 0.22 -9.85 4.09
C SER A 153 0.67 -9.50 2.69
N LEU A 154 0.57 -10.46 1.77
CA LEU A 154 0.78 -10.29 0.34
C LEU A 154 -0.33 -11.02 -0.41
N VAL A 155 -1.10 -10.26 -1.16
CA VAL A 155 -2.17 -10.80 -2.01
C VAL A 155 -1.61 -11.13 -3.39
N ARG A 156 -1.95 -12.32 -3.87
CA ARG A 156 -1.49 -12.86 -5.16
C ARG A 156 -2.64 -13.41 -5.98
N THR A 157 -2.36 -13.57 -7.25
CA THR A 157 -3.23 -14.24 -8.20
C THR A 157 -2.97 -15.75 -8.20
N ARG A 158 -4.01 -16.55 -8.25
CA ARG A 158 -3.97 -17.97 -8.62
C ARG A 158 -4.83 -18.16 -9.87
N LYS A 159 -4.26 -18.72 -10.93
CA LYS A 159 -5.00 -18.99 -12.19
C LYS A 159 -6.16 -19.94 -11.93
N ASN A 160 -7.30 -19.64 -12.53
CA ASN A 160 -8.51 -20.47 -12.49
C ASN A 160 -9.12 -20.54 -13.88
N PRO A 161 -9.43 -21.74 -14.42
CA PRO A 161 -9.95 -21.90 -15.77
C PRO A 161 -11.34 -21.24 -16.00
N LEU A 162 -12.16 -21.12 -14.94
CA LEU A 162 -13.52 -20.59 -15.04
C LEU A 162 -13.57 -19.09 -14.80
N MET A 163 -12.86 -18.60 -13.78
CA MET A 163 -12.89 -17.20 -13.34
C MET A 163 -11.70 -16.37 -13.86
N GLY A 164 -10.81 -16.99 -14.65
CA GLY A 164 -9.54 -16.39 -15.07
C GLY A 164 -8.54 -16.31 -13.91
N ALA A 165 -8.90 -15.67 -12.82
CA ALA A 165 -8.06 -15.53 -11.65
C ALA A 165 -8.86 -15.66 -10.35
N LEU A 166 -8.19 -16.10 -9.29
CA LEU A 166 -8.68 -16.11 -7.92
C LEU A 166 -7.69 -15.35 -7.04
N VAL A 167 -8.20 -14.70 -6.02
CA VAL A 167 -7.39 -14.01 -5.01
C VAL A 167 -6.94 -15.00 -3.94
N VAL A 168 -5.65 -15.00 -3.64
CA VAL A 168 -5.06 -15.76 -2.53
C VAL A 168 -4.16 -14.84 -1.72
N ALA A 169 -4.05 -15.07 -0.41
CA ALA A 169 -3.23 -14.25 0.47
C ALA A 169 -2.18 -15.10 1.19
N ASP A 170 -0.94 -14.65 1.19
CA ASP A 170 0.12 -15.14 2.07
C ASP A 170 0.21 -14.19 3.25
N VAL A 171 0.16 -14.73 4.47
CA VAL A 171 0.08 -13.94 5.70
C VAL A 171 1.20 -14.35 6.64
N VAL A 172 1.96 -13.37 7.12
CA VAL A 172 2.93 -13.53 8.20
C VAL A 172 2.28 -13.12 9.50
N LEU A 173 2.25 -14.03 10.46
CA LEU A 173 1.73 -13.73 11.80
C LEU A 173 2.79 -13.05 12.67
N ARG A 174 2.35 -12.31 13.67
CA ARG A 174 3.22 -11.75 14.72
C ARG A 174 3.76 -12.88 15.61
N THR A 175 5.00 -12.74 16.05
CA THR A 175 5.71 -13.71 16.89
C THR A 175 5.35 -13.64 18.38
N ALA A 176 4.22 -13.09 18.76
CA ALA A 176 3.78 -13.06 20.16
C ALA A 176 3.34 -14.48 20.62
N PRO A 177 3.38 -14.80 21.94
CA PRO A 177 2.79 -16.03 22.43
C PRO A 177 1.29 -16.04 22.14
N ILE A 178 0.94 -16.65 21.02
CA ILE A 178 -0.44 -16.72 20.56
C ILE A 178 -1.04 -17.95 21.23
N SER A 179 -1.95 -17.73 22.18
CA SER A 179 -2.78 -18.79 22.78
C SER A 179 -3.91 -19.25 21.86
N ILE A 180 -4.02 -18.64 20.67
CA ILE A 180 -5.07 -18.86 19.67
C ILE A 180 -4.51 -19.72 18.54
N ASP A 181 -5.25 -20.74 18.12
CA ASP A 181 -4.84 -21.62 17.04
C ASP A 181 -4.95 -20.94 15.66
N ASN A 182 -4.16 -21.42 14.71
CA ASN A 182 -4.15 -20.88 13.34
C ASN A 182 -5.49 -21.00 12.63
N CYS A 183 -6.35 -21.98 12.99
CA CYS A 183 -7.67 -22.15 12.37
C CYS A 183 -8.61 -21.01 12.79
N THR A 184 -8.54 -20.61 14.04
CA THR A 184 -9.30 -19.46 14.56
C THR A 184 -8.85 -18.17 13.88
N ILE A 185 -7.54 -17.90 13.84
CA ILE A 185 -6.99 -16.72 13.17
C ILE A 185 -7.39 -16.69 11.68
N HIS A 186 -7.31 -17.82 10.99
CA HIS A 186 -7.73 -17.93 9.58
C HIS A 186 -9.20 -17.55 9.38
N ARG A 187 -10.08 -18.08 10.24
CA ARG A 187 -11.53 -17.78 10.19
C ARG A 187 -11.81 -16.30 10.46
N ASP A 188 -11.12 -15.73 11.45
CA ASP A 188 -11.32 -14.35 11.86
C ASP A 188 -10.86 -13.37 10.77
N ILE A 189 -9.73 -13.64 10.10
CA ILE A 189 -9.27 -12.87 8.94
C ILE A 189 -10.29 -12.95 7.80
N LEU A 190 -10.82 -14.14 7.48
CA LEU A 190 -11.84 -14.28 6.44
C LEU A 190 -13.15 -13.57 6.80
N SER A 191 -13.56 -13.56 8.07
CA SER A 191 -14.73 -12.80 8.54
C SER A 191 -14.52 -11.31 8.32
N LEU A 192 -13.38 -10.79 8.74
CA LEU A 192 -12.99 -9.38 8.54
C LEU A 192 -13.01 -9.00 7.05
N CYS A 193 -12.49 -9.87 6.17
CA CYS A 193 -12.54 -9.64 4.73
C CYS A 193 -13.98 -9.61 4.20
N ARG A 194 -14.85 -10.54 4.64
CA ARG A 194 -16.27 -10.57 4.20
C ARG A 194 -17.07 -9.36 4.67
N GLU A 195 -16.76 -8.83 5.83
CA GLU A 195 -17.41 -7.64 6.39
C GLU A 195 -16.97 -6.35 5.71
N SER A 196 -15.71 -6.30 5.23
CA SER A 196 -15.09 -5.08 4.71
C SER A 196 -15.01 -5.01 3.19
N LEU A 197 -15.12 -6.15 2.48
CA LEU A 197 -14.87 -6.25 1.04
C LEU A 197 -16.04 -6.86 0.29
N SER A 198 -16.17 -6.49 -0.99
CA SER A 198 -17.09 -7.17 -1.90
C SER A 198 -16.69 -8.63 -2.11
N ALA A 199 -17.65 -9.52 -2.32
CA ALA A 199 -17.45 -10.97 -2.36
C ALA A 199 -16.32 -11.46 -3.30
N HIS A 200 -16.16 -10.82 -4.47
CA HIS A 200 -15.11 -11.17 -5.44
C HIS A 200 -13.69 -10.78 -5.00
N LYS A 201 -13.55 -9.92 -3.98
CA LYS A 201 -12.27 -9.49 -3.39
C LYS A 201 -11.85 -10.38 -2.23
N VAL A 202 -12.76 -11.16 -1.64
CA VAL A 202 -12.44 -12.02 -0.51
C VAL A 202 -11.50 -13.14 -0.95
N PRO A 203 -10.33 -13.33 -0.29
CA PRO A 203 -9.41 -14.40 -0.64
C PRO A 203 -10.06 -15.79 -0.55
N VAL A 204 -9.86 -16.62 -1.57
CA VAL A 204 -10.33 -18.02 -1.55
C VAL A 204 -9.45 -18.92 -0.67
N SER A 205 -8.22 -18.49 -0.40
CA SER A 205 -7.34 -19.15 0.55
C SER A 205 -6.38 -18.16 1.19
N ILE A 206 -6.07 -18.41 2.46
CA ILE A 206 -5.03 -17.73 3.22
C ILE A 206 -3.98 -18.76 3.58
N ASN A 207 -2.71 -18.47 3.27
CA ASN A 207 -1.58 -19.32 3.62
C ASN A 207 -0.75 -18.60 4.67
N PHE A 208 -0.53 -19.22 5.81
CA PHE A 208 0.42 -18.71 6.79
C PHE A 208 1.83 -19.07 6.38
N VAL A 209 2.70 -18.06 6.30
CA VAL A 209 4.10 -18.19 5.89
C VAL A 209 5.00 -17.56 6.94
N SER A 210 6.25 -18.04 7.03
CA SER A 210 7.23 -17.52 7.98
C SER A 210 7.76 -16.13 7.59
N ALA A 211 7.85 -15.83 6.30
CA ALA A 211 8.31 -14.56 5.76
C ALA A 211 7.77 -14.33 4.35
N LEU A 212 7.69 -13.07 3.95
CA LEU A 212 7.47 -12.65 2.57
C LEU A 212 8.78 -12.22 1.93
N ALA A 213 8.88 -12.41 0.61
CA ALA A 213 10.05 -11.98 -0.14
C ALA A 213 10.08 -10.45 -0.24
N VAL A 214 11.21 -9.86 0.12
CA VAL A 214 11.46 -8.42 0.12
C VAL A 214 12.65 -8.12 -0.78
N ALA A 215 12.57 -7.09 -1.59
CA ALA A 215 13.68 -6.61 -2.40
C ALA A 215 14.73 -5.90 -1.51
N GLU A 216 15.93 -5.67 -2.04
CA GLU A 216 16.97 -4.90 -1.34
C GLU A 216 16.50 -3.50 -0.92
N SER A 217 15.56 -2.92 -1.66
CA SER A 217 14.92 -1.64 -1.35
C SER A 217 13.93 -1.70 -0.17
N GLY A 218 13.68 -2.88 0.42
CA GLY A 218 12.69 -3.07 1.49
C GLY A 218 11.25 -3.28 1.00
N LYS A 219 10.98 -3.18 -0.32
CA LYS A 219 9.64 -3.35 -0.88
C LYS A 219 9.28 -4.82 -1.05
N LEU A 220 8.00 -5.16 -0.84
CA LEU A 220 7.48 -6.50 -1.12
C LEU A 220 7.65 -6.86 -2.61
N ILE A 221 8.19 -8.05 -2.88
CA ILE A 221 8.31 -8.57 -4.24
C ILE A 221 6.96 -9.12 -4.68
N ARG A 222 6.26 -8.38 -5.54
CA ARG A 222 5.01 -8.79 -6.18
C ARG A 222 5.35 -9.50 -7.49
N ARG A 223 5.37 -10.83 -7.47
CA ARG A 223 5.49 -11.60 -8.72
C ARG A 223 4.14 -11.61 -9.41
N HIS A 224 4.03 -10.90 -10.53
CA HIS A 224 2.91 -11.07 -11.44
C HIS A 224 3.03 -12.45 -12.12
N ALA A 225 2.00 -13.28 -11.94
CA ALA A 225 1.93 -14.62 -12.55
C ALA A 225 1.47 -14.55 -14.01
#